data_da66453a41c41cd9094d8a398297e136
#
_entry.id   da66453a41c41cd9094d8a398297e136
#
_cell.length_a   1.000
_cell.length_b   1.000
_cell.length_c   1.000
_cell.angle_alpha   90.00
_cell.angle_beta   90.00
_cell.angle_gamma   90.00
#
_symmetry.space_group_name_H-M   'P 1'
#
loop_
_entity.id
_entity.type
_entity.pdbx_description
1 polymer ?
#
loop_
_entity_poly.entity_id
_entity_poly.type
_entity_poly.pdbx_seq_one_letter_code
_entity_poly.pdbx_strand_id
1 'polypeptide(L)'
;MVCLSLFHLFTFSPLTAGAKKHKQLVILHTNDTHSTILPINPNIDNKDLAGRGGFLRRINMLKEQRSQHPDLLLFDSGDFSQGSGYYTLFKGEVEVGLMNQMGYDAVTIGNHEFDFGMDNMAKLFRMANFPIVCSNYDCTGTVLEGLVKPYIIINRDGVKIGVFALAPPLKGLVFDGNCEGITFLDPTETAQKYIDILRKQEKCDLVICISHLGWAVSEYPDERFLSLTEGCDLVLGGHTHTYMPELEYAPDKNGKRIPVDQNGKHGAFIGKLVLDLEK
;
A
#
# COMPACT_ATOMS: atom_id res chain seq x y z
N MET A 1 -4.06 -0.30 22.27
CA MET A 1 -5.21 -0.86 21.55
C MET A 1 -4.99 -0.58 20.08
N VAL A 2 -4.92 -1.60 19.21
CA VAL A 2 -4.92 -1.38 17.77
C VAL A 2 -6.39 -1.25 17.38
N CYS A 3 -6.79 -0.12 16.82
CA CYS A 3 -8.17 0.07 16.37
C CYS A 3 -8.25 -0.45 14.93
N LEU A 4 -9.06 -1.47 14.72
CA LEU A 4 -9.48 -1.91 13.39
C LEU A 4 -10.64 -1.02 12.97
N SER A 5 -10.49 -0.22 11.92
CA SER A 5 -11.62 0.37 11.22
C SER A 5 -12.23 -0.72 10.33
N LEU A 6 -13.47 -1.07 10.60
CA LEU A 6 -14.20 -2.11 9.87
C LEU A 6 -14.93 -1.47 8.71
N PHE A 7 -14.51 -1.78 7.48
CA PHE A 7 -15.11 -1.21 6.27
C PHE A 7 -16.01 -2.19 5.54
N HIS A 8 -17.02 -1.63 4.90
CA HIS A 8 -18.21 -2.26 4.35
C HIS A 8 -17.97 -3.14 3.12
N LEU A 9 -18.91 -4.04 2.92
CA LEU A 9 -19.03 -4.99 1.83
C LEU A 9 -19.10 -4.33 0.45
N PHE A 10 -18.27 -4.83 -0.48
CA PHE A 10 -18.44 -4.60 -1.90
C PHE A 10 -18.97 -5.85 -2.58
N THR A 11 -20.03 -5.70 -3.38
CA THR A 11 -20.53 -6.78 -4.23
C THR A 11 -20.01 -6.60 -5.67
N PHE A 12 -19.24 -7.55 -6.13
CA PHE A 12 -18.87 -7.71 -7.54
C PHE A 12 -19.78 -8.76 -8.17
N SER A 13 -20.62 -8.35 -9.12
CA SER A 13 -21.48 -9.29 -9.84
C SER A 13 -20.93 -9.65 -11.23
N PRO A 14 -20.54 -10.90 -11.49
CA PRO A 14 -20.60 -11.47 -12.83
C PRO A 14 -21.97 -12.12 -13.03
N LEU A 15 -22.63 -11.81 -14.16
CA LEU A 15 -23.88 -12.41 -14.56
C LEU A 15 -23.68 -13.90 -14.98
N THR A 16 -23.95 -14.86 -14.11
CA THR A 16 -24.34 -16.23 -14.51
C THR A 16 -25.16 -16.89 -13.39
N ALA A 17 -26.33 -17.44 -13.74
CA ALA A 17 -27.26 -18.10 -12.83
C ALA A 17 -26.73 -19.50 -12.45
N GLY A 18 -26.06 -19.59 -11.30
CA GLY A 18 -25.74 -20.79 -10.56
C GLY A 18 -25.73 -20.43 -9.09
N ALA A 19 -25.98 -21.33 -8.15
CA ALA A 19 -25.97 -21.04 -6.72
C ALA A 19 -24.64 -20.32 -6.37
N LYS A 20 -24.72 -19.01 -6.11
CA LYS A 20 -23.56 -18.14 -5.90
C LYS A 20 -22.89 -18.55 -4.59
N LYS A 21 -21.67 -19.06 -4.66
CA LYS A 21 -20.80 -19.18 -3.50
C LYS A 21 -20.33 -17.76 -3.14
N HIS A 22 -20.91 -17.19 -2.08
CA HIS A 22 -20.37 -15.97 -1.50
C HIS A 22 -18.97 -16.26 -0.95
N LYS A 23 -18.00 -15.50 -1.42
CA LYS A 23 -16.62 -15.62 -1.04
C LYS A 23 -16.14 -14.27 -0.54
N GLN A 24 -15.56 -14.27 0.66
CA GLN A 24 -15.01 -13.07 1.25
C GLN A 24 -13.48 -13.06 1.13
N LEU A 25 -12.94 -11.98 0.62
CA LEU A 25 -11.52 -11.68 0.65
C LEU A 25 -11.28 -10.55 1.65
N VAL A 26 -10.48 -10.83 2.66
CA VAL A 26 -10.08 -9.83 3.66
C VAL A 26 -8.77 -9.19 3.24
N ILE A 27 -8.75 -7.87 3.16
CA ILE A 27 -7.55 -7.08 2.90
C ILE A 27 -7.27 -6.22 4.13
N LEU A 28 -6.04 -6.30 4.62
CA LEU A 28 -5.51 -5.37 5.61
C LEU A 28 -4.44 -4.51 4.95
N HIS A 29 -4.33 -3.25 5.37
CA HIS A 29 -3.24 -2.42 4.89
C HIS A 29 -2.77 -1.39 5.92
N THR A 30 -1.50 -1.03 5.77
CA THR A 30 -0.82 0.03 6.51
C THR A 30 -0.24 1.03 5.54
N ASN A 31 0.05 2.22 6.02
CA ASN A 31 0.76 3.29 5.31
C ASN A 31 1.45 4.19 6.33
N ASP A 32 2.49 4.90 5.90
CA ASP A 32 3.14 5.97 6.65
C ASP A 32 3.44 5.56 8.11
N THR A 33 3.98 4.35 8.29
CA THR A 33 4.24 3.84 9.65
C THR A 33 5.43 4.53 10.31
N HIS A 34 6.28 5.22 9.53
CA HIS A 34 7.34 6.12 9.97
C HIS A 34 8.13 5.57 11.17
N SER A 35 8.67 4.36 10.99
CA SER A 35 9.50 3.71 12.00
C SER A 35 8.91 3.75 13.44
N THR A 36 7.59 3.79 13.57
CA THR A 36 6.94 3.79 14.89
C THR A 36 6.99 2.38 15.49
N ILE A 37 8.18 2.00 15.97
CA ILE A 37 8.47 0.67 16.53
C ILE A 37 7.72 0.47 17.84
N LEU A 38 7.82 1.46 18.74
CA LEU A 38 7.11 1.47 20.01
C LEU A 38 5.72 2.08 19.85
N PRO A 39 4.79 1.79 20.76
CA PRO A 39 3.52 2.52 20.80
C PRO A 39 3.74 4.03 20.95
N ILE A 40 2.85 4.81 20.35
CA ILE A 40 2.82 6.27 20.51
C ILE A 40 2.74 6.61 21.99
N ASN A 41 3.48 7.64 22.43
CA ASN A 41 3.51 8.05 23.83
C ASN A 41 2.07 8.29 24.34
N PRO A 42 1.65 7.64 25.45
CA PRO A 42 0.30 7.80 25.98
C PRO A 42 0.00 9.20 26.54
N ASN A 43 1.02 10.03 26.75
CA ASN A 43 0.90 11.36 27.34
C ASN A 43 0.88 12.50 26.30
N ILE A 44 0.71 12.19 25.00
CA ILE A 44 0.53 13.24 24.00
C ILE A 44 -0.86 13.89 24.10
N ASP A 45 -0.98 15.13 23.61
CA ASP A 45 -2.23 15.89 23.65
C ASP A 45 -3.33 15.26 22.80
N ASN A 46 -2.99 14.69 21.65
CA ASN A 46 -3.95 13.99 20.81
C ASN A 46 -4.34 12.65 21.42
N LYS A 47 -5.48 12.62 22.11
CA LYS A 47 -5.97 11.43 22.83
C LYS A 47 -6.41 10.30 21.91
N ASP A 48 -6.73 10.59 20.66
CA ASP A 48 -7.09 9.59 19.66
C ASP A 48 -5.87 8.75 19.21
N LEU A 49 -4.68 9.31 19.30
CA LEU A 49 -3.44 8.61 18.96
C LEU A 49 -2.68 8.09 20.18
N ALA A 50 -2.92 8.64 21.37
CA ALA A 50 -2.19 8.32 22.59
C ALA A 50 -2.19 6.82 22.89
N GLY A 51 -1.00 6.23 23.03
CA GLY A 51 -0.81 4.82 23.35
C GLY A 51 -1.16 3.83 22.23
N ARG A 52 -1.50 4.29 21.02
CA ARG A 52 -1.78 3.42 19.86
C ARG A 52 -0.51 2.99 19.12
N GLY A 53 -0.68 2.11 18.14
CA GLY A 53 0.39 1.64 17.27
C GLY A 53 1.38 0.68 17.95
N GLY A 54 2.59 0.64 17.40
CA GLY A 54 3.67 -0.24 17.81
C GLY A 54 3.70 -1.57 17.06
N PHE A 55 4.87 -1.96 16.53
CA PHE A 55 5.04 -3.15 15.67
C PHE A 55 4.62 -4.44 16.36
N LEU A 56 4.97 -4.66 17.63
CA LEU A 56 4.61 -5.90 18.33
C LEU A 56 3.09 -6.07 18.46
N ARG A 57 2.37 -4.98 18.68
CA ARG A 57 0.89 -5.03 18.72
C ARG A 57 0.30 -5.32 17.35
N ARG A 58 0.86 -4.73 16.28
CA ARG A 58 0.46 -5.02 14.90
C ARG A 58 0.70 -6.49 14.56
N ILE A 59 1.88 -7.04 14.87
CA ILE A 59 2.21 -8.46 14.66
C ILE A 59 1.20 -9.37 15.39
N ASN A 60 0.89 -9.10 16.64
CA ASN A 60 -0.07 -9.91 17.39
C ASN A 60 -1.49 -9.83 16.83
N MET A 61 -1.95 -8.63 16.46
CA MET A 61 -3.23 -8.44 15.80
C MET A 61 -3.29 -9.19 14.46
N LEU A 62 -2.23 -9.13 13.65
CA LEU A 62 -2.14 -9.85 12.37
C LEU A 62 -2.19 -11.36 12.56
N LYS A 63 -1.53 -11.91 13.59
CA LYS A 63 -1.63 -13.34 13.94
C LYS A 63 -3.08 -13.74 14.24
N GLU A 64 -3.80 -12.91 14.99
CA GLU A 64 -5.21 -13.14 15.30
C GLU A 64 -6.07 -13.06 14.02
N GLN A 65 -5.89 -12.02 13.21
CA GLN A 65 -6.63 -11.89 11.95
C GLN A 65 -6.36 -13.05 10.98
N ARG A 66 -5.11 -13.53 10.87
CA ARG A 66 -4.78 -14.69 10.04
C ARG A 66 -5.36 -16.00 10.57
N SER A 67 -5.55 -16.14 11.87
CA SER A 67 -6.21 -17.32 12.44
C SER A 67 -7.70 -17.37 12.07
N GLN A 68 -8.33 -16.21 11.91
CA GLN A 68 -9.75 -16.08 11.52
C GLN A 68 -9.92 -16.05 9.99
N HIS A 69 -8.95 -15.50 9.28
CA HIS A 69 -8.93 -15.31 7.82
C HIS A 69 -7.58 -15.78 7.26
N PRO A 70 -7.37 -17.10 7.06
CA PRO A 70 -6.08 -17.65 6.60
C PRO A 70 -5.62 -17.07 5.25
N ASP A 71 -6.55 -16.68 4.40
CA ASP A 71 -6.31 -16.16 3.05
C ASP A 71 -6.25 -14.63 2.99
N LEU A 72 -6.20 -13.94 4.15
CA LEU A 72 -6.12 -12.48 4.16
C LEU A 72 -4.89 -11.97 3.40
N LEU A 73 -5.04 -10.82 2.75
CA LEU A 73 -3.97 -10.07 2.11
C LEU A 73 -3.53 -8.93 3.02
N LEU A 74 -2.24 -8.62 3.00
CA LEU A 74 -1.65 -7.50 3.74
C LEU A 74 -0.77 -6.66 2.82
N PHE A 75 -1.07 -5.35 2.72
CA PHE A 75 -0.32 -4.39 1.91
C PHE A 75 0.23 -3.25 2.76
N ASP A 76 1.32 -2.63 2.27
CA ASP A 76 1.82 -1.37 2.83
C ASP A 76 2.01 -0.33 1.71
N SER A 77 1.50 0.86 1.94
CA SER A 77 1.50 1.95 0.96
C SER A 77 2.70 2.90 1.11
N GLY A 78 3.83 2.41 1.64
CA GLY A 78 5.10 3.13 1.71
C GLY A 78 5.25 4.01 2.95
N ASP A 79 6.40 4.69 3.02
CA ASP A 79 6.85 5.46 4.18
C ASP A 79 6.85 4.64 5.48
N PHE A 80 7.37 3.40 5.40
CA PHE A 80 7.66 2.62 6.61
C PHE A 80 8.94 3.13 7.30
N SER A 81 9.78 3.84 6.58
CA SER A 81 11.04 4.47 6.99
C SER A 81 10.82 5.81 7.69
N GLN A 82 11.87 6.33 8.33
CA GLN A 82 11.96 7.66 8.94
C GLN A 82 11.06 7.86 10.18
N GLY A 83 11.52 8.63 11.15
CA GLY A 83 10.72 9.12 12.28
C GLY A 83 11.13 8.62 13.67
N SER A 84 12.05 7.65 13.78
CA SER A 84 12.51 7.16 15.10
C SER A 84 14.03 7.09 15.24
N GLY A 85 14.50 6.99 16.50
CA GLY A 85 15.90 6.71 16.79
C GLY A 85 16.37 5.34 16.26
N TYR A 86 15.45 4.37 16.10
CA TYR A 86 15.76 3.07 15.49
C TYR A 86 16.16 3.26 14.03
N TYR A 87 15.39 4.02 13.28
CA TYR A 87 15.70 4.32 11.88
C TYR A 87 17.02 5.08 11.74
N THR A 88 17.27 6.07 12.59
CA THR A 88 18.52 6.83 12.57
C THR A 88 19.74 5.93 12.81
N LEU A 89 19.65 4.95 13.71
CA LEU A 89 20.75 4.08 14.08
C LEU A 89 20.90 2.88 13.12
N PHE A 90 19.79 2.27 12.69
CA PHE A 90 19.78 1.01 11.97
C PHE A 90 19.30 1.15 10.49
N LYS A 91 19.00 2.38 10.06
CA LYS A 91 18.72 2.74 8.66
C LYS A 91 17.64 1.88 7.98
N GLY A 92 16.64 1.41 8.73
CA GLY A 92 15.52 0.62 8.23
C GLY A 92 15.65 -0.90 8.43
N GLU A 93 16.78 -1.41 8.90
CA GLU A 93 16.96 -2.86 9.12
C GLU A 93 15.99 -3.42 10.16
N VAL A 94 15.69 -2.66 11.21
CA VAL A 94 14.73 -3.04 12.26
C VAL A 94 13.32 -3.09 11.69
N GLU A 95 12.94 -2.08 10.92
CA GLU A 95 11.64 -1.96 10.27
C GLU A 95 11.40 -3.14 9.34
N VAL A 96 12.30 -3.38 8.39
CA VAL A 96 12.19 -4.50 7.44
C VAL A 96 12.21 -5.86 8.15
N GLY A 97 13.05 -6.02 9.18
CA GLY A 97 13.10 -7.24 9.99
C GLY A 97 11.76 -7.54 10.68
N LEU A 98 11.06 -6.52 11.16
CA LEU A 98 9.74 -6.65 11.78
C LEU A 98 8.64 -6.84 10.71
N MET A 99 8.71 -6.13 9.59
CA MET A 99 7.79 -6.30 8.46
C MET A 99 7.85 -7.71 7.89
N ASN A 100 9.04 -8.34 7.84
CA ASN A 100 9.20 -9.73 7.44
C ASN A 100 8.39 -10.71 8.31
N GLN A 101 8.19 -10.40 9.60
CA GLN A 101 7.38 -11.22 10.50
C GLN A 101 5.87 -10.95 10.33
N MET A 102 5.50 -9.84 9.71
CA MET A 102 4.10 -9.48 9.46
C MET A 102 3.53 -10.18 8.22
N GLY A 103 4.37 -10.58 7.26
CA GLY A 103 3.97 -11.32 6.06
C GLY A 103 3.19 -10.47 5.08
N TYR A 104 3.76 -9.35 4.67
CA TYR A 104 3.19 -8.51 3.61
C TYR A 104 3.14 -9.25 2.27
N ASP A 105 2.04 -9.08 1.55
CA ASP A 105 1.87 -9.60 0.18
C ASP A 105 2.48 -8.65 -0.86
N ALA A 106 2.51 -7.34 -0.59
CA ALA A 106 3.28 -6.34 -1.32
C ALA A 106 3.46 -5.06 -0.50
N VAL A 107 4.55 -4.34 -0.80
CA VAL A 107 4.88 -3.03 -0.22
C VAL A 107 5.27 -2.08 -1.35
N THR A 108 4.80 -0.83 -1.33
CA THR A 108 5.28 0.18 -2.27
C THR A 108 6.38 1.05 -1.67
N ILE A 109 6.89 1.97 -2.46
CA ILE A 109 7.94 2.92 -2.08
C ILE A 109 7.30 4.26 -1.81
N GLY A 110 7.58 4.85 -0.65
CA GLY A 110 7.32 6.26 -0.37
C GLY A 110 8.58 7.12 -0.57
N ASN A 111 8.50 8.39 -0.24
CA ASN A 111 9.64 9.29 -0.38
C ASN A 111 10.71 9.06 0.71
N HIS A 112 10.32 8.63 1.90
CA HIS A 112 11.26 8.44 3.01
C HIS A 112 12.09 7.15 2.93
N GLU A 113 11.77 6.21 2.05
CA GLU A 113 12.65 5.09 1.75
C GLU A 113 13.98 5.55 1.17
N PHE A 114 14.03 6.74 0.55
CA PHE A 114 15.23 7.33 -0.04
C PHE A 114 16.13 8.08 0.97
N ASP A 115 15.73 8.29 2.21
CA ASP A 115 16.44 9.15 3.17
C ASP A 115 17.93 8.81 3.37
N PHE A 116 18.29 7.54 3.32
CA PHE A 116 19.68 7.06 3.37
C PHE A 116 20.23 6.61 2.00
N GLY A 117 19.59 7.03 0.91
CA GLY A 117 19.99 6.76 -0.46
C GLY A 117 19.71 5.35 -0.97
N MET A 118 19.88 5.16 -2.28
CA MET A 118 19.50 3.93 -2.97
C MET A 118 20.34 2.71 -2.59
N ASP A 119 21.60 2.86 -2.19
CA ASP A 119 22.41 1.72 -1.74
C ASP A 119 21.84 1.11 -0.47
N ASN A 120 21.38 1.96 0.47
CA ASN A 120 20.69 1.49 1.66
C ASN A 120 19.34 0.86 1.31
N MET A 121 18.54 1.48 0.42
CA MET A 121 17.30 0.88 -0.07
C MET A 121 17.53 -0.50 -0.67
N ALA A 122 18.54 -0.64 -1.55
CA ALA A 122 18.87 -1.91 -2.18
C ALA A 122 19.23 -3.00 -1.14
N LYS A 123 19.97 -2.62 -0.07
CA LYS A 123 20.24 -3.50 1.07
C LYS A 123 18.93 -3.95 1.74
N LEU A 124 18.05 -3.02 2.07
CA LEU A 124 16.78 -3.29 2.72
C LEU A 124 15.87 -4.16 1.85
N PHE A 125 15.77 -3.86 0.55
CA PHE A 125 14.93 -4.62 -0.37
C PHE A 125 15.42 -6.06 -0.59
N ARG A 126 16.74 -6.30 -0.51
CA ARG A 126 17.29 -7.68 -0.49
C ARG A 126 17.01 -8.41 0.82
N MET A 127 16.84 -7.71 1.93
CA MET A 127 16.47 -8.30 3.23
C MET A 127 14.97 -8.61 3.30
N ALA A 128 14.14 -7.90 2.55
CA ALA A 128 12.70 -8.08 2.54
C ALA A 128 12.31 -9.46 1.98
N ASN A 129 11.39 -10.16 2.66
CA ASN A 129 10.79 -11.41 2.18
C ASN A 129 9.43 -11.18 1.49
N PHE A 130 9.13 -9.94 1.16
CA PHE A 130 7.94 -9.49 0.44
C PHE A 130 8.34 -8.71 -0.81
N PRO A 131 7.51 -8.71 -1.86
CA PRO A 131 7.81 -7.94 -3.07
C PRO A 131 7.67 -6.44 -2.83
N ILE A 132 8.62 -5.68 -3.39
CA ILE A 132 8.55 -4.23 -3.51
C ILE A 132 7.98 -3.90 -4.89
N VAL A 133 6.91 -3.11 -4.92
CA VAL A 133 6.19 -2.76 -6.15
C VAL A 133 6.20 -1.24 -6.33
N CYS A 134 6.64 -0.78 -7.49
CA CYS A 134 6.48 0.61 -7.92
C CYS A 134 6.45 0.63 -9.45
N SER A 135 5.37 1.14 -10.02
CA SER A 135 5.13 1.10 -11.47
C SER A 135 5.70 2.32 -12.19
N ASN A 136 5.76 3.46 -11.51
CA ASN A 136 6.11 4.75 -12.10
C ASN A 136 7.51 5.26 -11.75
N TYR A 137 8.36 4.42 -11.17
CA TYR A 137 9.80 4.66 -11.09
C TYR A 137 10.53 3.70 -12.04
N ASP A 138 11.16 4.23 -13.07
CA ASP A 138 12.10 3.46 -13.87
C ASP A 138 13.45 3.45 -13.15
N CYS A 139 13.82 2.28 -12.65
CA CYS A 139 15.05 2.03 -11.91
C CYS A 139 16.17 1.45 -12.80
N THR A 140 16.00 1.41 -14.12
CA THR A 140 16.97 0.85 -15.06
C THR A 140 18.33 1.53 -14.92
N GLY A 141 19.40 0.75 -14.83
CA GLY A 141 20.76 1.25 -14.64
C GLY A 141 21.10 1.69 -13.21
N THR A 142 20.19 1.57 -12.25
CA THR A 142 20.45 1.87 -10.84
C THR A 142 20.66 0.60 -10.01
N VAL A 143 21.10 0.75 -8.76
CA VAL A 143 21.25 -0.38 -7.82
C VAL A 143 19.92 -1.03 -7.40
N LEU A 144 18.80 -0.43 -7.76
CA LEU A 144 17.44 -0.92 -7.51
C LEU A 144 16.89 -1.75 -8.68
N GLU A 145 17.59 -1.79 -9.82
CA GLU A 145 17.18 -2.59 -10.98
C GLU A 145 16.95 -4.06 -10.58
N GLY A 146 15.80 -4.59 -10.95
CA GLY A 146 15.40 -5.97 -10.64
C GLY A 146 14.92 -6.20 -9.19
N LEU A 147 15.15 -5.27 -8.25
CA LEU A 147 14.62 -5.34 -6.88
C LEU A 147 13.20 -4.80 -6.79
N VAL A 148 12.86 -3.81 -7.61
CA VAL A 148 11.54 -3.19 -7.68
C VAL A 148 10.77 -3.78 -8.85
N LYS A 149 9.55 -4.24 -8.61
CA LYS A 149 8.68 -4.82 -9.64
C LYS A 149 7.65 -3.78 -10.08
N PRO A 150 7.37 -3.67 -11.38
CA PRO A 150 6.35 -2.74 -11.85
C PRO A 150 4.92 -3.17 -11.47
N TYR A 151 4.68 -4.45 -11.32
CA TYR A 151 3.43 -5.04 -10.83
C TYR A 151 3.69 -6.48 -10.35
N ILE A 152 2.73 -7.04 -9.64
CA ILE A 152 2.71 -8.45 -9.26
C ILE A 152 1.32 -9.06 -9.46
N ILE A 153 1.27 -10.38 -9.49
CA ILE A 153 0.03 -11.16 -9.53
C ILE A 153 -0.01 -12.06 -8.31
N ILE A 154 -1.12 -12.01 -7.59
CA ILE A 154 -1.40 -12.85 -6.43
C ILE A 154 -2.58 -13.73 -6.78
N ASN A 155 -2.44 -15.04 -6.59
CA ASN A 155 -3.57 -15.96 -6.63
C ASN A 155 -3.97 -16.28 -5.19
N ARG A 156 -5.16 -15.84 -4.80
CA ARG A 156 -5.67 -16.07 -3.46
C ARG A 156 -7.07 -16.63 -3.53
N ASP A 157 -7.21 -17.87 -3.02
CA ASP A 157 -8.50 -18.57 -2.94
C ASP A 157 -9.27 -18.60 -4.29
N GLY A 158 -8.54 -18.77 -5.42
CA GLY A 158 -9.10 -18.85 -6.78
C GLY A 158 -9.47 -17.51 -7.40
N VAL A 159 -9.06 -16.38 -6.78
CA VAL A 159 -9.13 -15.03 -7.34
C VAL A 159 -7.76 -14.64 -7.84
N LYS A 160 -7.66 -14.19 -9.08
CA LYS A 160 -6.44 -13.63 -9.66
C LYS A 160 -6.40 -12.14 -9.44
N ILE A 161 -5.49 -11.68 -8.60
CA ILE A 161 -5.37 -10.30 -8.16
C ILE A 161 -4.13 -9.68 -8.78
N GLY A 162 -4.32 -8.60 -9.55
CA GLY A 162 -3.23 -7.78 -10.04
C GLY A 162 -2.98 -6.62 -9.09
N VAL A 163 -1.72 -6.40 -8.74
CA VAL A 163 -1.31 -5.28 -7.88
C VAL A 163 -0.27 -4.47 -8.62
N PHE A 164 -0.55 -3.18 -8.79
CA PHE A 164 0.41 -2.19 -9.26
C PHE A 164 0.55 -1.09 -8.21
N ALA A 165 1.57 -0.24 -8.32
CA ALA A 165 1.81 0.78 -7.32
C ALA A 165 2.29 2.10 -7.93
N LEU A 166 1.93 3.20 -7.28
CA LEU A 166 2.31 4.55 -7.69
C LEU A 166 2.99 5.28 -6.54
N ALA A 167 4.02 6.04 -6.87
CA ALA A 167 4.80 6.81 -5.92
C ALA A 167 4.91 8.29 -6.37
N PRO A 168 5.16 9.24 -5.44
CA PRO A 168 5.18 10.66 -5.75
C PRO A 168 6.42 11.06 -6.57
N PRO A 169 6.43 12.28 -7.20
CA PRO A 169 7.64 12.81 -7.80
C PRO A 169 8.73 13.00 -6.73
N LEU A 170 9.96 12.59 -7.03
CA LEU A 170 11.08 12.67 -6.09
C LEU A 170 11.62 14.10 -5.96
N LYS A 171 11.50 14.89 -7.03
CA LYS A 171 12.00 16.28 -7.06
C LYS A 171 11.30 17.13 -6.01
N GLY A 172 12.08 17.72 -5.12
CA GLY A 172 11.59 18.56 -4.03
C GLY A 172 11.14 17.80 -2.77
N LEU A 173 10.98 16.47 -2.84
CA LEU A 173 10.70 15.61 -1.69
C LEU A 173 11.93 14.86 -1.20
N VAL A 174 12.81 14.49 -2.10
CA VAL A 174 14.01 13.69 -1.84
C VAL A 174 15.25 14.50 -2.24
N PHE A 175 16.35 14.34 -1.50
CA PHE A 175 17.63 14.90 -1.91
C PHE A 175 18.09 14.28 -3.23
N ASP A 176 18.40 15.07 -4.23
CA ASP A 176 18.70 14.61 -5.60
C ASP A 176 19.75 13.49 -5.64
N GLY A 177 20.80 13.59 -4.82
CA GLY A 177 21.84 12.56 -4.74
C GLY A 177 21.38 11.22 -4.18
N ASN A 178 20.24 11.16 -3.49
CA ASN A 178 19.68 9.93 -2.96
C ASN A 178 18.81 9.16 -3.96
N CYS A 179 18.48 9.77 -5.11
CA CYS A 179 17.62 9.18 -6.14
C CYS A 179 18.18 9.35 -7.56
N GLU A 180 19.49 9.60 -7.70
CA GLU A 180 20.14 9.81 -8.98
C GLU A 180 19.96 8.60 -9.90
N GLY A 181 19.51 8.84 -11.13
CA GLY A 181 19.26 7.80 -12.14
C GLY A 181 17.85 7.22 -12.14
N ILE A 182 17.01 7.52 -11.13
CA ILE A 182 15.59 7.16 -11.17
C ILE A 182 14.86 8.11 -12.13
N THR A 183 14.11 7.55 -13.06
CA THR A 183 13.20 8.33 -13.90
C THR A 183 11.77 8.22 -13.37
N PHE A 184 11.18 9.37 -13.01
CA PHE A 184 9.77 9.46 -12.65
C PHE A 184 8.92 9.46 -13.91
N LEU A 185 7.98 8.52 -14.01
CA LEU A 185 7.02 8.41 -15.10
C LEU A 185 5.68 9.00 -14.65
N ASP A 186 4.92 9.58 -15.60
CA ASP A 186 3.59 10.13 -15.29
C ASP A 186 2.70 9.06 -14.63
N PRO A 187 2.14 9.33 -13.44
CA PRO A 187 1.36 8.35 -12.71
C PRO A 187 0.08 7.91 -13.44
N THR A 188 -0.57 8.82 -14.16
CA THR A 188 -1.83 8.54 -14.87
C THR A 188 -1.60 7.62 -16.06
N GLU A 189 -0.63 7.94 -16.91
CA GLU A 189 -0.26 7.12 -18.06
C GLU A 189 0.23 5.75 -17.60
N THR A 190 1.04 5.72 -16.55
CA THR A 190 1.56 4.50 -15.95
C THR A 190 0.45 3.65 -15.35
N ALA A 191 -0.49 4.25 -14.61
CA ALA A 191 -1.64 3.54 -14.06
C ALA A 191 -2.45 2.85 -15.16
N GLN A 192 -2.87 3.59 -16.22
CA GLN A 192 -3.66 2.99 -17.28
C GLN A 192 -2.90 1.87 -18.01
N LYS A 193 -1.60 2.05 -18.25
CA LYS A 193 -0.75 1.01 -18.85
C LYS A 193 -0.78 -0.30 -18.05
N TYR A 194 -0.56 -0.23 -16.75
CA TYR A 194 -0.51 -1.45 -15.92
C TYR A 194 -1.89 -2.03 -15.62
N ILE A 195 -2.92 -1.21 -15.48
CA ILE A 195 -4.31 -1.67 -15.44
C ILE A 195 -4.64 -2.46 -16.72
N ASP A 196 -4.27 -1.97 -17.89
CA ASP A 196 -4.50 -2.65 -19.16
C ASP A 196 -3.75 -3.98 -19.25
N ILE A 197 -2.51 -4.03 -18.82
CA ILE A 197 -1.75 -5.28 -18.72
C ILE A 197 -2.47 -6.26 -17.80
N LEU A 198 -2.81 -5.85 -16.59
CA LEU A 198 -3.45 -6.70 -15.60
C LEU A 198 -4.83 -7.20 -16.04
N ARG A 199 -5.65 -6.34 -16.66
CA ARG A 199 -6.99 -6.71 -17.14
C ARG A 199 -6.97 -7.47 -18.45
N LYS A 200 -6.22 -6.99 -19.45
CA LYS A 200 -6.32 -7.47 -20.82
C LYS A 200 -5.36 -8.62 -21.12
N GLN A 201 -4.15 -8.61 -20.57
CA GLN A 201 -3.15 -9.65 -20.80
C GLN A 201 -3.18 -10.70 -19.71
N GLU A 202 -3.08 -10.28 -18.46
CA GLU A 202 -3.03 -11.17 -17.30
C GLU A 202 -4.40 -11.70 -16.88
N LYS A 203 -5.52 -11.07 -17.31
CA LYS A 203 -6.88 -11.46 -16.99
C LYS A 203 -7.17 -11.52 -15.48
N CYS A 204 -6.69 -10.51 -14.74
CA CYS A 204 -6.94 -10.41 -13.31
C CYS A 204 -8.42 -10.12 -13.02
N ASP A 205 -8.97 -10.83 -12.04
CA ASP A 205 -10.34 -10.64 -11.54
C ASP A 205 -10.45 -9.33 -10.74
N LEU A 206 -9.41 -8.99 -9.99
CA LEU A 206 -9.31 -7.79 -9.14
C LEU A 206 -8.01 -7.04 -9.47
N VAL A 207 -8.07 -5.71 -9.57
CA VAL A 207 -6.91 -4.84 -9.78
C VAL A 207 -6.83 -3.82 -8.66
N ILE A 208 -5.76 -3.89 -7.87
CA ILE A 208 -5.51 -3.03 -6.71
C ILE A 208 -4.32 -2.11 -7.01
N CYS A 209 -4.48 -0.83 -6.70
CA CYS A 209 -3.38 0.14 -6.64
C CYS A 209 -2.93 0.31 -5.19
N ILE A 210 -1.64 0.13 -4.92
CA ILE A 210 -1.00 0.58 -3.68
C ILE A 210 -0.36 1.94 -3.99
N SER A 211 -0.89 3.02 -3.43
CA SER A 211 -0.49 4.38 -3.81
C SER A 211 0.21 5.11 -2.67
N HIS A 212 1.33 5.74 -3.00
CA HIS A 212 1.95 6.77 -2.15
C HIS A 212 1.84 8.16 -2.77
N LEU A 213 0.88 8.40 -3.67
CA LEU A 213 0.67 9.71 -4.29
C LEU A 213 0.02 10.72 -3.34
N GLY A 214 -0.86 10.23 -2.48
CA GLY A 214 -1.62 11.06 -1.55
C GLY A 214 -3.04 11.35 -2.00
N TRP A 215 -3.85 11.84 -1.05
CA TRP A 215 -5.24 12.20 -1.23
C TRP A 215 -5.40 13.73 -1.17
N ALA A 216 -6.17 14.31 -2.09
CA ALA A 216 -6.60 15.71 -2.16
C ALA A 216 -5.49 16.79 -2.24
N VAL A 217 -4.50 16.78 -1.38
CA VAL A 217 -3.48 17.85 -1.22
C VAL A 217 -2.08 17.42 -1.67
N SER A 218 -1.98 16.74 -2.80
CA SER A 218 -0.69 16.39 -3.40
C SER A 218 -0.59 16.92 -4.83
N GLU A 219 0.60 16.90 -5.42
CA GLU A 219 0.80 17.31 -6.83
C GLU A 219 0.09 16.37 -7.80
N TYR A 220 0.05 15.07 -7.46
CA TYR A 220 -0.60 14.01 -8.23
C TYR A 220 -1.53 13.20 -7.31
N PRO A 221 -2.68 13.78 -6.86
CA PRO A 221 -3.54 13.07 -5.92
C PRO A 221 -4.22 11.85 -6.56
N ASP A 222 -4.57 10.88 -5.73
CA ASP A 222 -5.21 9.63 -6.15
C ASP A 222 -6.47 9.86 -6.99
N GLU A 223 -7.27 10.89 -6.65
CA GLU A 223 -8.45 11.26 -7.41
C GLU A 223 -8.14 11.65 -8.86
N ARG A 224 -6.95 12.26 -9.08
CA ARG A 224 -6.56 12.70 -10.43
C ARG A 224 -6.32 11.53 -11.35
N PHE A 225 -5.50 10.54 -10.94
CA PHE A 225 -5.25 9.40 -11.82
C PHE A 225 -6.52 8.57 -12.00
N LEU A 226 -7.32 8.38 -10.94
CA LEU A 226 -8.60 7.66 -11.03
C LEU A 226 -9.53 8.30 -12.03
N SER A 227 -9.74 9.62 -11.99
CA SER A 227 -10.66 10.34 -12.89
C SER A 227 -10.26 10.25 -14.36
N LEU A 228 -9.03 9.86 -14.67
CA LEU A 228 -8.45 9.78 -16.03
C LEU A 228 -8.20 8.33 -16.49
N THR A 229 -8.42 7.34 -15.64
CA THR A 229 -8.19 5.92 -15.94
C THR A 229 -9.45 5.08 -15.74
N GLU A 230 -9.43 3.82 -16.17
CA GLU A 230 -10.50 2.86 -15.94
C GLU A 230 -9.95 1.46 -15.62
N GLY A 231 -10.71 0.69 -14.84
CA GLY A 231 -10.38 -0.71 -14.60
C GLY A 231 -9.62 -0.97 -13.30
N CYS A 232 -9.29 0.04 -12.50
CA CYS A 232 -8.91 -0.13 -11.10
C CYS A 232 -10.14 -0.45 -10.26
N ASP A 233 -9.99 -1.27 -9.20
CA ASP A 233 -11.10 -1.64 -8.32
C ASP A 233 -10.93 -1.08 -6.90
N LEU A 234 -9.71 -0.83 -6.46
CA LEU A 234 -9.40 -0.39 -5.11
C LEU A 234 -8.08 0.37 -5.09
N VAL A 235 -8.02 1.45 -4.32
CA VAL A 235 -6.78 2.17 -3.99
C VAL A 235 -6.52 2.10 -2.50
N LEU A 236 -5.31 1.70 -2.13
CA LEU A 236 -4.77 1.73 -0.78
C LEU A 236 -3.73 2.84 -0.73
N GLY A 237 -4.08 3.97 -0.11
CA GLY A 237 -3.33 5.22 -0.19
C GLY A 237 -2.34 5.44 0.95
N GLY A 238 -1.49 6.47 0.79
CA GLY A 238 -0.49 6.94 1.76
C GLY A 238 -0.10 8.40 1.56
N HIS A 239 1.07 8.81 2.03
CA HIS A 239 1.73 10.10 1.81
C HIS A 239 1.12 11.31 2.54
N THR A 240 -0.16 11.60 2.34
CA THR A 240 -0.81 12.79 2.94
C THR A 240 -1.23 12.58 4.38
N HIS A 241 -0.98 11.40 4.95
CA HIS A 241 -1.36 11.04 6.31
C HIS A 241 -2.85 11.23 6.61
N THR A 242 -3.68 11.14 5.59
CA THR A 242 -5.13 11.29 5.73
C THR A 242 -5.68 10.09 6.52
N TYR A 243 -6.46 10.35 7.56
CA TYR A 243 -7.19 9.31 8.25
C TYR A 243 -8.62 9.26 7.73
N MET A 244 -8.96 8.15 7.08
CA MET A 244 -10.29 7.87 6.56
C MET A 244 -11.00 6.91 7.52
N PRO A 245 -11.89 7.40 8.41
CA PRO A 245 -12.66 6.52 9.31
C PRO A 245 -13.66 5.63 8.56
N GLU A 246 -14.01 6.03 7.34
CA GLU A 246 -14.84 5.30 6.38
C GLU A 246 -14.18 5.41 5.01
N LEU A 247 -14.52 4.50 4.09
CA LEU A 247 -14.00 4.54 2.72
C LEU A 247 -14.39 5.83 2.01
N GLU A 248 -13.41 6.48 1.43
CA GLU A 248 -13.65 7.52 0.45
C GLU A 248 -13.81 6.92 -0.95
N TYR A 249 -14.32 7.70 -1.88
CA TYR A 249 -14.58 7.25 -3.24
C TYR A 249 -14.23 8.33 -4.24
N ALA A 250 -13.49 7.95 -5.28
CA ALA A 250 -13.28 8.79 -6.44
C ALA A 250 -13.90 8.16 -7.70
N PRO A 251 -14.48 8.94 -8.61
CA PRO A 251 -14.96 8.42 -9.89
C PRO A 251 -13.79 8.08 -10.81
N ASP A 252 -13.87 6.95 -11.51
CA ASP A 252 -13.01 6.67 -12.66
C ASP A 252 -13.47 7.49 -13.88
N LYS A 253 -12.75 7.39 -15.01
CA LYS A 253 -13.09 8.15 -16.23
C LYS A 253 -14.48 7.86 -16.79
N ASN A 254 -15.11 6.75 -16.39
CA ASN A 254 -16.46 6.33 -16.78
C ASN A 254 -17.51 6.64 -15.69
N GLY A 255 -17.11 7.26 -14.59
CA GLY A 255 -17.97 7.60 -13.46
C GLY A 255 -18.21 6.45 -12.47
N LYS A 256 -17.51 5.30 -12.62
CA LYS A 256 -17.54 4.23 -11.60
C LYS A 256 -16.84 4.73 -10.33
N ARG A 257 -17.52 4.63 -9.19
CA ARG A 257 -16.95 5.02 -7.90
C ARG A 257 -15.94 3.96 -7.43
N ILE A 258 -14.68 4.34 -7.36
CA ILE A 258 -13.59 3.49 -6.90
C ILE A 258 -13.32 3.80 -5.44
N PRO A 259 -13.33 2.78 -4.55
CA PRO A 259 -13.00 2.94 -3.14
C PRO A 259 -11.53 3.28 -2.94
N VAL A 260 -11.29 4.17 -2.00
CA VAL A 260 -9.96 4.59 -1.55
C VAL A 260 -9.92 4.55 -0.04
N ASP A 261 -8.84 4.04 0.54
CA ASP A 261 -8.61 4.03 1.98
C ASP A 261 -7.19 4.50 2.33
N GLN A 262 -7.06 5.28 3.40
CA GLN A 262 -5.80 5.74 3.97
C GLN A 262 -5.91 5.80 5.50
N ASN A 263 -4.89 5.32 6.24
CA ASN A 263 -4.97 5.06 7.68
C ASN A 263 -4.20 6.05 8.56
N GLY A 264 -4.12 7.31 8.15
CA GLY A 264 -3.33 8.29 8.87
C GLY A 264 -1.85 7.96 8.83
N LYS A 265 -1.17 7.97 9.97
CA LYS A 265 0.25 7.67 10.08
C LYS A 265 0.62 6.94 11.37
N HIS A 266 1.90 6.56 11.48
CA HIS A 266 2.51 5.92 12.65
C HIS A 266 1.93 4.53 12.98
N GLY A 267 1.17 3.93 12.05
CA GLY A 267 0.51 2.65 12.29
C GLY A 267 -0.40 2.66 13.51
N ALA A 268 -0.99 3.82 13.82
CA ALA A 268 -1.99 3.98 14.87
C ALA A 268 -3.29 3.25 14.53
N PHE A 269 -3.58 3.19 13.22
CA PHE A 269 -4.70 2.49 12.63
C PHE A 269 -4.21 1.51 11.58
N ILE A 270 -5.03 0.52 11.27
CA ILE A 270 -4.82 -0.46 10.19
C ILE A 270 -6.15 -0.58 9.47
N GLY A 271 -6.14 -0.37 8.16
CA GLY A 271 -7.30 -0.55 7.31
C GLY A 271 -7.70 -2.02 7.24
N LYS A 272 -8.99 -2.31 7.31
CA LYS A 272 -9.55 -3.63 7.10
C LYS A 272 -10.73 -3.54 6.15
N LEU A 273 -10.57 -4.11 4.96
CA LEU A 273 -11.62 -4.21 3.96
C LEU A 273 -12.05 -5.66 3.84
N VAL A 274 -13.35 -5.86 3.64
CA VAL A 274 -13.93 -7.17 3.34
C VAL A 274 -14.62 -7.05 1.98
N LEU A 275 -14.09 -7.75 1.00
CA LEU A 275 -14.65 -7.80 -0.35
C LEU A 275 -15.51 -9.04 -0.49
N ASP A 276 -16.78 -8.86 -0.84
CA ASP A 276 -17.64 -9.97 -1.26
C ASP A 276 -17.45 -10.22 -2.76
N LEU A 277 -16.93 -11.39 -3.07
CA LEU A 277 -16.70 -11.82 -4.44
C LEU A 277 -17.85 -12.77 -4.84
N GLU A 278 -18.74 -12.29 -5.69
CA GLU A 278 -19.75 -13.13 -6.32
C GLU A 278 -19.13 -13.84 -7.55
N LYS A 279 -19.04 -15.17 -7.54
CA LYS A 279 -18.70 -15.99 -8.71
C LYS A 279 -19.93 -16.58 -9.35
#